data_a1f11901358e855261d285fc3ae96eca
#
_entry.id   a1f11901358e855261d285fc3ae96eca
#
_cell.length_a   1.000
_cell.length_b   1.000
_cell.length_c   1.000
_cell.angle_alpha   90.00
_cell.angle_beta   90.00
_cell.angle_gamma   90.00
#
_symmetry.space_group_name_H-M   'P 1'
#
loop_
_entity.id
_entity.type
_entity.pdbx_description
1 polymer ?
#
loop_
_entity_poly.entity_id
_entity_poly.type
_entity_poly.pdbx_seq_one_letter_code
_entity_poly.pdbx_strand_id
1 'polypeptide(L)'
;FQRRKWELELHQHYNKNFSPQDEFGRLFFGDWDDDEWCVFDNYMIQCIQLYLREGLIKSEFVNLNIRQLSAETSHDFIEWCGLLEGTELNTKLSEDIKIYKQELYFDFTNEYPDYGPKSKMTISRTKFYKWLHSYCVYKLGYPPEEGRDLSGRWIILKSNPEEKDDTNQTEYIPF
;
A
#
# COMPACT_ATOMS: atom_id res chain seq x y z
N PHE A 1 -5.23 -9.26 -18.49
CA PHE A 1 -5.57 -10.05 -17.27
C PHE A 1 -6.24 -9.20 -16.17
N GLN A 2 -5.94 -7.90 -16.04
CA GLN A 2 -6.50 -7.02 -15.00
C GLN A 2 -8.02 -6.70 -15.16
N ARG A 3 -8.60 -6.85 -16.34
CA ARG A 3 -10.01 -6.51 -16.61
C ARG A 3 -11.05 -7.41 -15.91
N ARG A 4 -10.65 -8.56 -15.36
CA ARG A 4 -11.54 -9.55 -14.73
C ARG A 4 -11.20 -9.86 -13.28
N LYS A 5 -10.24 -9.13 -12.70
CA LYS A 5 -9.80 -9.34 -11.32
C LYS A 5 -10.35 -8.22 -10.46
N TRP A 6 -11.14 -8.58 -9.48
CA TRP A 6 -11.57 -7.72 -8.39
C TRP A 6 -10.91 -8.21 -7.12
N GLU A 7 -10.15 -7.39 -6.46
CA GLU A 7 -9.51 -7.71 -5.18
C GLU A 7 -10.15 -6.87 -4.09
N LEU A 8 -10.58 -7.53 -3.02
CA LEU A 8 -11.12 -6.93 -1.82
C LEU A 8 -10.24 -7.37 -0.66
N GLU A 9 -9.81 -6.45 0.15
CA GLU A 9 -9.11 -6.74 1.39
C GLU A 9 -10.07 -6.56 2.56
N LEU A 10 -10.19 -7.61 3.39
CA LEU A 10 -10.94 -7.55 4.64
C LEU A 10 -9.95 -7.36 5.79
N HIS A 11 -10.31 -6.52 6.76
CA HIS A 11 -9.55 -6.40 7.99
C HIS A 11 -9.50 -7.74 8.72
N GLN A 12 -8.31 -8.15 9.17
CA GLN A 12 -8.14 -9.40 9.90
C GLN A 12 -8.57 -9.21 11.36
N HIS A 13 -9.85 -9.46 11.62
CA HIS A 13 -10.41 -9.44 12.98
C HIS A 13 -10.16 -10.75 13.71
N TYR A 14 -10.36 -11.87 13.02
CA TYR A 14 -10.18 -13.21 13.59
C TYR A 14 -8.76 -13.72 13.39
N ASN A 15 -8.30 -14.54 14.34
CA ASN A 15 -6.99 -15.16 14.33
C ASN A 15 -7.06 -16.59 14.88
N LYS A 16 -5.89 -17.27 15.06
CA LYS A 16 -5.85 -18.64 15.55
C LYS A 16 -6.41 -18.85 16.97
N ASN A 17 -6.44 -17.78 17.77
CA ASN A 17 -6.85 -17.82 19.17
C ASN A 17 -8.23 -17.19 19.40
N PHE A 18 -8.82 -16.57 18.37
CA PHE A 18 -10.10 -15.91 18.44
C PHE A 18 -10.82 -16.09 17.09
N SER A 19 -11.87 -16.89 17.09
CA SER A 19 -12.66 -17.27 15.93
C SER A 19 -14.07 -16.68 16.00
N PRO A 20 -14.84 -16.65 14.88
CA PRO A 20 -16.23 -16.28 14.91
C PRO A 20 -17.07 -17.10 15.91
N GLN A 21 -16.73 -18.39 16.07
CA GLN A 21 -17.42 -19.26 17.02
C GLN A 21 -17.16 -18.83 18.48
N ASP A 22 -15.94 -18.32 18.79
CA ASP A 22 -15.64 -17.82 20.13
C ASP A 22 -16.38 -16.52 20.43
N GLU A 23 -16.58 -15.66 19.42
CA GLU A 23 -17.31 -14.40 19.55
C GLU A 23 -18.83 -14.58 19.66
N PHE A 24 -19.40 -15.43 18.80
CA PHE A 24 -20.87 -15.60 18.67
C PHE A 24 -21.41 -16.86 19.35
N GLY A 25 -20.55 -17.73 19.87
CA GLY A 25 -20.93 -18.95 20.57
C GLY A 25 -21.55 -20.04 19.68
N ARG A 26 -21.54 -19.87 18.34
CA ARG A 26 -22.15 -20.78 17.37
C ARG A 26 -21.49 -20.66 15.98
N LEU A 27 -21.76 -21.65 15.13
CA LEU A 27 -21.30 -21.64 13.75
C LEU A 27 -22.24 -20.83 12.87
N PHE A 28 -21.69 -19.94 12.06
CA PHE A 28 -22.46 -19.26 11.02
C PHE A 28 -22.98 -20.26 9.98
N PHE A 29 -24.17 -20.02 9.49
CA PHE A 29 -24.91 -20.86 8.52
C PHE A 29 -25.29 -22.25 9.02
N GLY A 30 -24.46 -22.88 9.88
CA GLY A 30 -24.74 -24.24 10.36
C GLY A 30 -25.79 -24.29 11.48
N ASP A 31 -25.73 -23.30 12.38
CA ASP A 31 -26.58 -23.26 13.58
C ASP A 31 -27.66 -22.17 13.50
N TRP A 32 -27.90 -21.60 12.30
CA TRP A 32 -28.88 -20.57 12.07
C TRP A 32 -30.32 -21.13 12.05
N ASP A 33 -31.23 -20.42 12.66
CA ASP A 33 -32.67 -20.66 12.56
C ASP A 33 -33.29 -19.99 11.31
N ASP A 34 -34.59 -20.22 11.09
CA ASP A 34 -35.29 -19.69 9.91
C ASP A 34 -35.35 -18.14 9.92
N ASP A 35 -35.44 -17.52 11.09
CA ASP A 35 -35.48 -16.06 11.22
C ASP A 35 -34.13 -15.44 10.82
N GLU A 36 -33.03 -16.06 11.21
CA GLU A 36 -31.68 -15.61 10.82
C GLU A 36 -31.44 -15.79 9.33
N TRP A 37 -31.89 -16.88 8.75
CA TRP A 37 -31.85 -17.08 7.30
C TRP A 37 -32.68 -16.00 6.58
N CYS A 38 -33.86 -15.65 7.06
CA CYS A 38 -34.66 -14.55 6.50
C CYS A 38 -33.94 -13.20 6.57
N VAL A 39 -33.24 -12.91 7.66
CA VAL A 39 -32.44 -11.67 7.80
C VAL A 39 -31.31 -11.64 6.79
N PHE A 40 -30.59 -12.77 6.64
CA PHE A 40 -29.51 -12.90 5.66
C PHE A 40 -30.02 -12.75 4.24
N ASP A 41 -31.08 -13.40 3.87
CA ASP A 41 -31.67 -13.32 2.54
C ASP A 41 -32.13 -11.90 2.19
N ASN A 42 -32.75 -11.20 3.14
CA ASN A 42 -33.10 -9.79 2.97
C ASN A 42 -31.88 -8.90 2.77
N TYR A 43 -30.80 -9.13 3.51
CA TYR A 43 -29.55 -8.42 3.31
C TYR A 43 -28.96 -8.68 1.90
N MET A 44 -28.94 -9.94 1.46
CA MET A 44 -28.45 -10.28 0.13
C MET A 44 -29.30 -9.66 -0.99
N ILE A 45 -30.63 -9.61 -0.82
CA ILE A 45 -31.53 -8.91 -1.76
C ILE A 45 -31.20 -7.42 -1.82
N GLN A 46 -30.95 -6.76 -0.68
CA GLN A 46 -30.54 -5.36 -0.65
C GLN A 46 -29.18 -5.13 -1.36
N CYS A 47 -28.23 -6.04 -1.18
CA CYS A 47 -26.95 -5.99 -1.92
C CYS A 47 -27.15 -6.11 -3.43
N ILE A 48 -28.03 -7.02 -3.88
CA ILE A 48 -28.37 -7.17 -5.30
C ILE A 48 -29.06 -5.91 -5.83
N GLN A 49 -29.99 -5.33 -5.10
CA GLN A 49 -30.66 -4.07 -5.47
C GLN A 49 -29.66 -2.92 -5.58
N LEU A 50 -28.72 -2.82 -4.64
CA LEU A 50 -27.65 -1.83 -4.67
C LEU A 50 -26.78 -2.00 -5.93
N TYR A 51 -26.35 -3.23 -6.21
CA TYR A 51 -25.57 -3.56 -7.40
C TYR A 51 -26.32 -3.22 -8.71
N LEU A 52 -27.61 -3.52 -8.79
CA LEU A 52 -28.41 -3.22 -9.99
C LEU A 52 -28.61 -1.71 -10.19
N ARG A 53 -28.60 -0.92 -9.11
CA ARG A 53 -28.75 0.53 -9.17
C ARG A 53 -27.45 1.27 -9.45
N GLU A 54 -26.36 0.90 -8.73
CA GLU A 54 -25.09 1.62 -8.72
C GLU A 54 -24.03 0.94 -9.61
N GLY A 55 -24.23 -0.32 -9.97
CA GLY A 55 -23.20 -1.15 -10.59
C GLY A 55 -22.15 -1.60 -9.59
N LEU A 56 -20.97 -1.94 -10.09
CA LEU A 56 -19.84 -2.34 -9.26
C LEU A 56 -19.16 -1.11 -8.65
N ILE A 57 -19.38 -0.89 -7.37
CA ILE A 57 -18.75 0.19 -6.63
C ILE A 57 -17.26 -0.13 -6.47
N LYS A 58 -16.39 0.72 -7.04
CA LYS A 58 -14.95 0.58 -6.88
C LYS A 58 -14.57 1.08 -5.49
N SER A 59 -14.00 0.21 -4.66
CA SER A 59 -13.32 0.63 -3.46
C SER A 59 -11.93 1.17 -3.82
N GLU A 60 -11.49 2.19 -3.13
CA GLU A 60 -10.07 2.59 -3.19
C GLU A 60 -9.23 1.48 -2.55
N PHE A 61 -8.21 1.05 -3.27
CA PHE A 61 -7.34 -0.04 -2.80
C PHE A 61 -6.31 0.51 -1.83
N VAL A 62 -6.62 0.53 -0.54
CA VAL A 62 -5.73 1.12 0.47
C VAL A 62 -4.42 0.32 0.61
N ASN A 63 -4.45 -1.00 0.42
CA ASN A 63 -3.27 -1.84 0.68
C ASN A 63 -2.76 -2.65 -0.52
N LEU A 64 -3.47 -2.66 -1.65
CA LEU A 64 -3.05 -3.42 -2.83
C LEU A 64 -1.72 -2.93 -3.40
N ASN A 65 -1.54 -1.62 -3.41
CA ASN A 65 -0.32 -0.99 -3.92
C ASN A 65 0.89 -1.31 -3.05
N ILE A 66 0.74 -1.34 -1.70
CA ILE A 66 1.81 -1.74 -0.78
C ILE A 66 2.16 -3.22 -0.96
N ARG A 67 1.17 -4.09 -1.16
CA ARG A 67 1.40 -5.52 -1.44
C ARG A 67 2.10 -5.75 -2.76
N GLN A 68 1.75 -5.01 -3.81
CA GLN A 68 2.46 -5.07 -5.09
C GLN A 68 3.90 -4.61 -4.93
N LEU A 69 4.12 -3.49 -4.24
CA LEU A 69 5.46 -3.01 -3.94
C LEU A 69 6.26 -4.02 -3.11
N SER A 70 5.64 -4.65 -2.10
CA SER A 70 6.26 -5.70 -1.28
C SER A 70 6.62 -6.95 -2.09
N ALA A 71 5.79 -7.34 -3.07
CA ALA A 71 6.08 -8.46 -3.97
C ALA A 71 7.24 -8.17 -4.95
N GLU A 72 7.42 -6.91 -5.34
CA GLU A 72 8.49 -6.47 -6.23
C GLU A 72 9.81 -6.19 -5.50
N THR A 73 9.76 -5.90 -4.20
CA THR A 73 10.89 -5.46 -3.38
C THR A 73 11.22 -6.45 -2.27
N SER A 74 11.18 -6.01 -1.03
CA SER A 74 11.26 -6.83 0.18
C SER A 74 10.55 -6.12 1.33
N HIS A 75 10.21 -6.88 2.38
CA HIS A 75 9.60 -6.33 3.60
C HIS A 75 10.51 -5.27 4.24
N ASP A 76 11.79 -5.57 4.39
CA ASP A 76 12.78 -4.66 4.98
C ASP A 76 12.94 -3.36 4.19
N PHE A 77 12.80 -3.41 2.86
CA PHE A 77 12.81 -2.21 2.04
C PHE A 77 11.56 -1.36 2.26
N ILE A 78 10.39 -1.96 2.43
CA ILE A 78 9.14 -1.26 2.76
C ILE A 78 9.23 -0.59 4.13
N GLU A 79 9.80 -1.29 5.12
CA GLU A 79 10.08 -0.77 6.46
C GLU A 79 11.04 0.41 6.39
N TRP A 80 12.16 0.26 5.67
CA TRP A 80 13.14 1.32 5.45
C TRP A 80 12.53 2.57 4.77
N CYS A 81 11.57 2.40 3.88
CA CYS A 81 10.83 3.52 3.27
C CYS A 81 9.86 4.19 4.24
N GLY A 82 9.56 3.59 5.41
CA GLY A 82 8.59 4.10 6.38
C GLY A 82 7.14 3.91 5.96
N LEU A 83 6.84 2.82 5.24
CA LEU A 83 5.49 2.52 4.75
C LEU A 83 4.71 1.54 5.63
N LEU A 84 5.33 1.00 6.68
CA LEU A 84 4.66 0.11 7.64
C LEU A 84 4.05 0.91 8.79
N GLU A 85 2.95 0.40 9.35
CA GLU A 85 2.34 0.98 10.55
C GLU A 85 3.36 1.06 11.70
N GLY A 86 3.50 2.25 12.29
CA GLY A 86 4.43 2.50 13.39
C GLY A 86 5.86 2.81 12.97
N THR A 87 6.18 2.85 11.67
CA THR A 87 7.47 3.31 11.18
C THR A 87 7.42 4.80 10.81
N GLU A 88 8.52 5.51 11.07
CA GLU A 88 8.66 6.90 10.61
C GLU A 88 9.05 6.93 9.13
N LEU A 89 8.53 7.92 8.39
CA LEU A 89 8.92 8.14 7.00
C LEU A 89 10.42 8.40 6.90
N ASN A 90 11.08 7.73 5.96
CA ASN A 90 12.50 7.94 5.72
C ASN A 90 12.73 9.37 5.17
N THR A 91 13.29 10.24 6.00
CA THR A 91 13.55 11.65 5.68
C THR A 91 14.49 11.84 4.49
N LYS A 92 15.28 10.81 4.13
CA LYS A 92 16.16 10.85 2.96
C LYS A 92 15.41 10.71 1.63
N LEU A 93 14.15 10.24 1.68
CA LEU A 93 13.26 10.13 0.52
C LEU A 93 12.33 11.35 0.41
N SER A 94 12.84 12.54 0.71
CA SER A 94 12.09 13.79 0.65
C SER A 94 11.78 14.20 -0.78
N GLU A 95 10.63 14.86 -0.96
CA GLU A 95 10.18 15.35 -2.26
C GLU A 95 10.96 16.60 -2.70
N ASP A 96 11.04 16.81 -4.01
CA ASP A 96 11.66 17.96 -4.68
C ASP A 96 13.18 18.14 -4.36
N ILE A 97 13.84 17.12 -3.82
CA ILE A 97 15.26 17.13 -3.54
C ILE A 97 15.99 16.14 -4.44
N LYS A 98 17.16 16.56 -4.96
CA LYS A 98 18.04 15.69 -5.73
C LYS A 98 18.80 14.76 -4.78
N ILE A 99 18.58 13.46 -4.93
CA ILE A 99 19.18 12.44 -4.06
C ILE A 99 20.02 11.49 -4.91
N TYR A 100 21.24 11.17 -4.46
CA TYR A 100 22.09 10.22 -5.16
C TYR A 100 21.72 8.78 -4.79
N LYS A 101 21.38 7.98 -5.80
CA LYS A 101 20.93 6.58 -5.60
C LYS A 101 21.97 5.71 -4.89
N GLN A 102 23.26 6.05 -5.04
CA GLN A 102 24.34 5.33 -4.37
C GLN A 102 24.33 5.57 -2.85
N GLU A 103 24.02 6.78 -2.40
CA GLU A 103 23.90 7.12 -0.98
C GLU A 103 22.74 6.35 -0.34
N LEU A 104 21.59 6.32 -1.02
CA LEU A 104 20.44 5.54 -0.57
C LEU A 104 20.74 4.02 -0.50
N TYR A 105 21.51 3.51 -1.47
CA TYR A 105 21.94 2.10 -1.43
C TYR A 105 22.83 1.80 -0.23
N PHE A 106 23.79 2.65 0.07
CA PHE A 106 24.65 2.48 1.24
C PHE A 106 23.87 2.62 2.54
N ASP A 107 22.96 3.56 2.61
CA ASP A 107 22.10 3.75 3.77
C ASP A 107 21.27 2.51 4.06
N PHE A 108 20.56 1.99 3.05
CA PHE A 108 19.79 0.76 3.17
C PHE A 108 20.65 -0.44 3.57
N THR A 109 21.80 -0.64 2.94
CA THR A 109 22.67 -1.79 3.24
C THR A 109 23.43 -1.67 4.57
N ASN A 110 23.56 -0.46 5.13
CA ASN A 110 24.10 -0.25 6.47
C ASN A 110 23.05 -0.57 7.54
N GLU A 111 21.78 -0.20 7.30
CA GLU A 111 20.68 -0.47 8.21
C GLU A 111 20.26 -1.96 8.17
N TYR A 112 20.30 -2.55 6.96
CA TYR A 112 20.02 -3.97 6.73
C TYR A 112 21.25 -4.69 6.16
N PRO A 113 22.21 -5.11 6.99
CA PRO A 113 23.48 -5.71 6.55
C PRO A 113 23.32 -7.01 5.75
N ASP A 114 22.19 -7.69 5.89
CA ASP A 114 21.87 -8.91 5.15
C ASP A 114 21.77 -8.68 3.64
N TYR A 115 21.53 -7.46 3.20
CA TYR A 115 21.54 -7.05 1.79
C TYR A 115 22.89 -6.54 1.30
N GLY A 116 23.86 -6.42 2.21
CA GLY A 116 25.20 -5.90 1.93
C GLY A 116 26.07 -6.90 1.15
N PRO A 117 27.24 -6.42 0.70
CA PRO A 117 28.23 -7.27 0.03
C PRO A 117 28.64 -8.44 0.90
N LYS A 118 28.73 -9.66 0.33
CA LYS A 118 29.10 -10.92 0.99
C LYS A 118 28.02 -11.56 1.86
N SER A 119 26.81 -11.02 1.90
CA SER A 119 25.68 -11.69 2.56
C SER A 119 24.95 -12.65 1.61
N LYS A 120 24.18 -13.59 2.18
CA LYS A 120 23.35 -14.54 1.41
C LYS A 120 22.23 -13.87 0.64
N MET A 121 21.75 -12.72 1.11
CA MET A 121 20.67 -11.93 0.49
C MET A 121 21.19 -10.71 -0.29
N THR A 122 22.49 -10.69 -0.61
CA THR A 122 23.13 -9.56 -1.31
C THR A 122 22.28 -9.02 -2.44
N ILE A 123 22.01 -7.72 -2.43
CA ILE A 123 21.31 -7.02 -3.50
C ILE A 123 22.31 -6.24 -4.36
N SER A 124 22.15 -6.32 -5.68
CA SER A 124 22.92 -5.46 -6.59
C SER A 124 22.37 -4.03 -6.59
N ARG A 125 23.24 -3.02 -6.82
CA ARG A 125 22.81 -1.62 -6.96
C ARG A 125 21.72 -1.47 -8.04
N THR A 126 21.80 -2.23 -9.13
CA THR A 126 20.80 -2.20 -10.21
C THR A 126 19.44 -2.69 -9.72
N LYS A 127 19.40 -3.74 -8.91
CA LYS A 127 18.14 -4.25 -8.33
C LYS A 127 17.57 -3.26 -7.32
N PHE A 128 18.40 -2.69 -6.46
CA PHE A 128 17.99 -1.66 -5.50
C PHE A 128 17.43 -0.41 -6.21
N TYR A 129 18.04 0.04 -7.32
CA TYR A 129 17.55 1.18 -8.09
C TYR A 129 16.19 0.91 -8.74
N LYS A 130 15.91 -0.34 -9.12
CA LYS A 130 14.56 -0.74 -9.56
C LYS A 130 13.57 -0.66 -8.42
N TRP A 131 13.93 -1.08 -7.21
CA TRP A 131 13.09 -0.95 -6.02
C TRP A 131 12.75 0.50 -5.69
N LEU A 132 13.76 1.40 -5.75
CA LEU A 132 13.53 2.83 -5.60
C LEU A 132 12.56 3.37 -6.66
N HIS A 133 12.69 2.94 -7.90
CA HIS A 133 11.79 3.34 -8.97
C HIS A 133 10.35 2.87 -8.69
N SER A 134 10.15 1.60 -8.32
CA SER A 134 8.83 1.07 -7.94
C SER A 134 8.24 1.82 -6.74
N TYR A 135 9.04 2.16 -5.74
CA TYR A 135 8.60 2.99 -4.61
C TYR A 135 8.14 4.38 -5.05
N CYS A 136 8.88 5.05 -5.93
CA CYS A 136 8.50 6.37 -6.42
C CYS A 136 7.20 6.32 -7.25
N VAL A 137 7.04 5.33 -8.11
CA VAL A 137 5.79 5.11 -8.85
C VAL A 137 4.63 4.84 -7.88
N TYR A 138 4.86 4.05 -6.83
CA TYR A 138 3.88 3.80 -5.79
C TYR A 138 3.46 5.10 -5.08
N LYS A 139 4.44 5.91 -4.63
CA LYS A 139 4.18 7.11 -3.83
C LYS A 139 3.59 8.26 -4.66
N LEU A 140 4.10 8.47 -5.87
CA LEU A 140 3.75 9.61 -6.72
C LEU A 140 2.67 9.28 -7.75
N GLY A 141 2.41 8.00 -8.04
CA GLY A 141 1.55 7.56 -9.14
C GLY A 141 2.17 7.66 -10.54
N TYR A 142 3.39 8.18 -10.67
CA TYR A 142 4.14 8.33 -11.92
C TYR A 142 5.66 8.12 -11.71
N PRO A 143 6.43 7.86 -12.81
CA PRO A 143 7.86 7.67 -12.70
C PRO A 143 8.58 8.92 -12.17
N PRO A 144 9.62 8.75 -11.32
CA PRO A 144 10.42 9.86 -10.82
C PRO A 144 11.27 10.47 -11.91
N GLU A 145 11.76 11.68 -11.69
CA GLU A 145 12.82 12.25 -12.53
C GLU A 145 14.16 11.62 -12.17
N GLU A 146 14.86 11.09 -13.17
CA GLU A 146 16.11 10.39 -12.98
C GLU A 146 17.17 10.92 -13.93
N GLY A 147 18.43 10.93 -13.49
CA GLY A 147 19.53 11.34 -14.32
C GLY A 147 20.89 10.86 -13.82
N ARG A 148 21.92 11.35 -14.49
CA ARG A 148 23.31 11.09 -14.13
C ARG A 148 24.14 12.35 -14.34
N ASP A 149 25.02 12.62 -13.39
CA ASP A 149 26.04 13.66 -13.47
C ASP A 149 27.43 13.11 -13.07
N LEU A 150 28.39 14.00 -12.83
CA LEU A 150 29.75 13.62 -12.43
C LEU A 150 29.80 12.89 -11.09
N SER A 151 28.86 13.18 -10.19
CA SER A 151 28.78 12.56 -8.85
C SER A 151 28.05 11.22 -8.86
N GLY A 152 27.29 10.91 -9.91
CA GLY A 152 26.64 9.60 -10.06
C GLY A 152 25.22 9.67 -10.60
N ARG A 153 24.46 8.59 -10.36
CA ARG A 153 23.03 8.52 -10.71
C ARG A 153 22.20 9.13 -9.57
N TRP A 154 21.28 9.98 -9.95
CA TRP A 154 20.39 10.66 -9.01
C TRP A 154 18.92 10.41 -9.33
N ILE A 155 18.05 10.75 -8.38
CA ILE A 155 16.60 10.67 -8.45
C ILE A 155 15.99 11.89 -7.77
N ILE A 156 14.87 12.40 -8.29
CA ILE A 156 14.07 13.44 -7.67
C ILE A 156 12.63 12.94 -7.63
N LEU A 157 12.05 12.92 -6.42
CA LEU A 157 10.63 12.68 -6.20
C LEU A 157 9.92 14.04 -6.31
N LYS A 158 9.32 14.33 -7.46
CA LYS A 158 8.59 15.59 -7.64
C LYS A 158 7.25 15.51 -6.93
N SER A 159 6.91 16.53 -6.14
CA SER A 159 5.57 16.67 -5.58
C SER A 159 4.55 16.90 -6.69
N ASN A 160 3.33 16.34 -6.54
CA ASN A 160 2.25 16.52 -7.51
C ASN A 160 1.78 17.99 -7.49
N PRO A 161 1.82 18.72 -8.61
CA PRO A 161 1.36 20.11 -8.65
C PRO A 161 -0.15 20.25 -8.38
N GLU A 162 -0.95 19.19 -8.58
CA GLU A 162 -2.41 19.24 -8.38
C GLU A 162 -2.82 19.19 -6.89
N GLU A 163 -1.98 18.64 -5.99
CA GLU A 163 -2.28 18.62 -4.55
C GLU A 163 -2.05 19.95 -3.82
N LYS A 164 -1.42 20.93 -4.45
CA LYS A 164 -1.14 22.24 -3.83
C LYS A 164 -2.32 23.21 -3.86
N ASP A 165 -3.38 22.96 -4.62
CA ASP A 165 -4.53 23.87 -4.76
C ASP A 165 -5.72 23.58 -3.85
N ASP A 166 -5.80 22.40 -3.20
CA ASP A 166 -6.98 22.03 -2.38
C ASP A 166 -6.92 22.52 -0.92
N THR A 167 -5.86 23.20 -0.49
CA THR A 167 -5.73 23.70 0.89
C THR A 167 -6.34 25.08 1.13
N ASN A 168 -7.03 25.68 0.14
CA ASN A 168 -7.54 27.06 0.25
C ASN A 168 -9.05 27.22 0.06
N GLN A 169 -9.87 26.17 0.17
CA GLN A 169 -11.33 26.31 0.17
C GLN A 169 -12.00 25.48 1.29
N THR A 170 -11.80 25.88 2.53
CA THR A 170 -12.79 25.65 3.58
C THR A 170 -13.29 27.00 4.06
N GLU A 171 -14.09 27.68 3.23
CA GLU A 171 -14.99 28.69 3.72
C GLU A 171 -16.13 28.00 4.48
N TYR A 172 -16.13 28.25 5.75
CA TYR A 172 -17.14 27.96 6.75
C TYR A 172 -18.48 28.55 6.29
N ILE A 173 -19.48 27.71 6.02
CA ILE A 173 -20.89 28.13 5.92
C ILE A 173 -21.56 27.73 7.21
N PRO A 174 -21.98 28.70 8.03
CA PRO A 174 -22.75 28.40 9.25
C PRO A 174 -24.24 28.30 8.90
N PHE A 175 -24.85 27.12 9.18
CA PHE A 175 -26.24 26.98 9.60
C PHE A 175 -26.42 25.74 10.45
#